data_6c2dfc56df999e52180b3de8d07067d4
#
_entry.id   6c2dfc56df999e52180b3de8d07067d4
#
_cell.length_a   1.000
_cell.length_b   1.000
_cell.length_c   1.000
_cell.angle_alpha   90.00
_cell.angle_beta   90.00
_cell.angle_gamma   90.00
#
_symmetry.space_group_name_H-M   'P 1'
#
loop_
_entity.id
_entity.type
_entity.pdbx_description
1 polymer ?
#
loop_
_entity_poly.entity_id
_entity_poly.type
_entity_poly.pdbx_seq_one_letter_code
_entity_poly.pdbx_strand_id
1 'polypeptide(L)'
;MPNSIPTASPSRLGHSLKPRQLIMMGLGSAIGAGLFLGSGVGVQAAGPAVLVSYLVAGALVIIVMNALGEMAAAKPTSGAFSVYAADAMGATAGATVGWLWWVQLVIVIAAEAVGAAGLLATVWPAVPVPMAALAFMLFFTAINLLGVKNFGEFEFWFAILKVAAILAFIAIGGALLMGWLPQVTSPGLSNFTEHGGFAPKGLAGIGAALLVVVFAFGGTEIVAVAAAETEDPERSIARAIRTVAWRILVFYIGSLSVIIAVVPWTSEALKSPFAAVLDIARIPGAGTAITLIAVIALLSALNANLYGASRMMYSLAQRREAPAVLGWTDPRQVPVIAVLASVLFGFAATVMELLFPDRVLPVLLNIVGSTCLLVWTLSLVSQLVLRRRADRLGTRLPFRMAGFPWLTVCALGILALIFGLLLSESHTRLQFLSMVALTATIAAGSAIARRMREA
;
A
#
# COMPACT_ATOMS: atom_id res chain seq x y z
N MET A 1 -32.05 -6.94 -33.32
CA MET A 1 -32.08 -7.43 -31.93
C MET A 1 -30.78 -7.01 -31.25
N PRO A 2 -30.78 -6.19 -30.22
CA PRO A 2 -29.53 -5.79 -29.57
C PRO A 2 -29.02 -6.95 -28.72
N ASN A 3 -27.76 -7.35 -28.97
CA ASN A 3 -27.04 -8.33 -28.18
C ASN A 3 -27.00 -7.89 -26.69
N SER A 4 -27.74 -8.57 -25.87
CA SER A 4 -27.65 -8.50 -24.42
C SER A 4 -26.25 -9.01 -24.02
N ILE A 5 -25.41 -8.12 -23.51
CA ILE A 5 -24.18 -8.47 -22.85
C ILE A 5 -24.53 -9.45 -21.72
N PRO A 6 -23.86 -10.60 -21.60
CA PRO A 6 -24.11 -11.51 -20.49
C PRO A 6 -23.83 -10.78 -19.18
N THR A 7 -24.87 -10.60 -18.38
CA THR A 7 -24.72 -10.17 -16.98
C THR A 7 -23.85 -11.19 -16.27
N ALA A 8 -22.69 -10.76 -15.78
CA ALA A 8 -21.80 -11.59 -14.97
C ALA A 8 -22.62 -12.23 -13.84
N SER A 9 -22.51 -13.54 -13.70
CA SER A 9 -23.11 -14.28 -12.60
C SER A 9 -22.68 -13.64 -11.27
N PRO A 10 -23.58 -13.50 -10.26
CA PRO A 10 -23.20 -12.92 -8.98
C PRO A 10 -22.02 -13.70 -8.42
N SER A 11 -21.02 -12.97 -7.95
CA SER A 11 -19.77 -13.52 -7.41
C SER A 11 -20.09 -14.56 -6.33
N ARG A 12 -19.53 -15.77 -6.45
CA ARG A 12 -19.66 -16.84 -5.42
C ARG A 12 -18.83 -16.56 -4.16
N LEU A 13 -18.30 -15.35 -3.99
CA LEU A 13 -17.58 -14.91 -2.81
C LEU A 13 -18.58 -14.40 -1.77
N GLY A 14 -18.41 -14.80 -0.51
CA GLY A 14 -19.37 -14.48 0.55
C GLY A 14 -19.43 -12.97 0.85
N HIS A 15 -20.63 -12.40 0.79
CA HIS A 15 -20.92 -11.01 1.19
C HIS A 15 -21.07 -10.94 2.70
N SER A 16 -20.01 -10.58 3.44
CA SER A 16 -20.06 -10.60 4.93
C SER A 16 -19.41 -9.42 5.66
N LEU A 17 -18.84 -8.43 4.93
CA LEU A 17 -18.18 -7.31 5.59
C LEU A 17 -19.16 -6.20 5.98
N LYS A 18 -19.15 -5.82 7.26
CA LYS A 18 -19.92 -4.67 7.77
C LYS A 18 -19.23 -3.35 7.43
N PRO A 19 -19.95 -2.22 7.26
CA PRO A 19 -19.34 -0.91 6.96
C PRO A 19 -18.23 -0.50 7.94
N ARG A 20 -18.37 -0.82 9.23
CA ARG A 20 -17.34 -0.57 10.25
C ARG A 20 -16.03 -1.32 9.98
N GLN A 21 -16.12 -2.57 9.50
CA GLN A 21 -14.97 -3.40 9.19
C GLN A 21 -14.24 -2.87 7.95
N LEU A 22 -14.98 -2.42 6.93
CA LEU A 22 -14.40 -1.80 5.74
C LEU A 22 -13.60 -0.53 6.06
N ILE A 23 -14.14 0.36 6.91
CA ILE A 23 -13.44 1.57 7.33
C ILE A 23 -12.16 1.21 8.07
N MET A 24 -12.24 0.25 9.00
CA MET A 24 -11.08 -0.18 9.78
C MET A 24 -10.06 -0.95 8.95
N MET A 25 -10.49 -1.78 7.98
CA MET A 25 -9.58 -2.36 6.99
C MET A 25 -8.85 -1.29 6.19
N GLY A 26 -9.57 -0.25 5.73
CA GLY A 26 -8.95 0.89 5.03
C GLY A 26 -7.98 1.70 5.90
N LEU A 27 -8.22 1.77 7.21
CA LEU A 27 -7.28 2.36 8.18
C LEU A 27 -6.10 1.43 8.46
N GLY A 28 -6.38 0.16 8.71
CA GLY A 28 -5.40 -0.82 9.16
C GLY A 28 -4.46 -1.32 8.05
N SER A 29 -4.98 -1.53 6.84
CA SER A 29 -4.21 -2.09 5.72
C SER A 29 -3.04 -1.21 5.27
N ALA A 30 -3.15 0.10 5.42
CA ALA A 30 -2.08 1.02 5.05
C ALA A 30 -1.12 1.35 6.21
N ILE A 31 -1.40 0.89 7.45
CA ILE A 31 -0.49 1.01 8.58
C ILE A 31 0.30 -0.30 8.69
N GLY A 32 1.41 -0.37 8.00
CA GLY A 32 2.33 -1.51 7.92
C GLY A 32 3.77 -1.05 7.82
N ALA A 33 4.60 -1.80 7.08
CA ALA A 33 6.04 -1.50 6.89
C ALA A 33 6.28 -0.09 6.34
N GLY A 34 5.36 0.44 5.53
CA GLY A 34 5.47 1.78 4.97
C GLY A 34 5.55 2.89 6.02
N LEU A 35 4.79 2.79 7.10
CA LEU A 35 4.85 3.76 8.20
C LEU A 35 5.98 3.41 9.18
N PHE A 36 6.06 2.18 9.66
CA PHE A 36 6.97 1.84 10.75
C PHE A 36 8.44 1.73 10.32
N LEU A 37 8.71 1.28 9.09
CA LEU A 37 10.05 1.13 8.54
C LEU A 37 10.35 2.14 7.44
N GLY A 38 9.41 2.32 6.52
CA GLY A 38 9.55 3.24 5.38
C GLY A 38 9.77 4.69 5.82
N SER A 39 9.23 5.11 6.97
CA SER A 39 9.50 6.45 7.53
C SER A 39 10.98 6.66 7.80
N GLY A 40 11.68 5.70 8.40
CA GLY A 40 13.12 5.80 8.64
C GLY A 40 13.93 5.82 7.36
N VAL A 41 13.61 4.94 6.40
CA VAL A 41 14.26 4.90 5.08
C VAL A 41 14.04 6.22 4.34
N GLY A 42 12.82 6.76 4.35
CA GLY A 42 12.49 8.05 3.74
C GLY A 42 13.25 9.22 4.38
N VAL A 43 13.33 9.26 5.71
CA VAL A 43 14.11 10.27 6.45
C VAL A 43 15.58 10.18 6.11
N GLN A 44 16.17 8.98 6.04
CA GLN A 44 17.57 8.80 5.61
C GLN A 44 17.79 9.20 4.15
N ALA A 45 16.79 9.04 3.27
CA ALA A 45 16.91 9.40 1.86
C ALA A 45 16.85 10.91 1.60
N ALA A 46 15.99 11.66 2.31
CA ALA A 46 15.72 13.08 2.03
C ALA A 46 16.08 14.04 3.18
N GLY A 47 16.42 13.53 4.36
CA GLY A 47 16.47 14.34 5.58
C GLY A 47 15.08 14.87 5.96
N PRO A 48 14.99 16.03 6.62
CA PRO A 48 13.73 16.66 6.99
C PRO A 48 12.80 16.94 5.78
N ALA A 49 13.34 17.12 4.58
CA ALA A 49 12.58 17.34 3.35
C ALA A 49 11.71 16.14 2.94
N VAL A 50 11.83 14.99 3.60
CA VAL A 50 10.88 13.86 3.42
C VAL A 50 9.44 14.27 3.67
N LEU A 51 9.18 15.28 4.51
CA LEU A 51 7.84 15.84 4.71
C LEU A 51 7.22 16.35 3.40
N VAL A 52 8.04 16.93 2.51
CA VAL A 52 7.59 17.35 1.17
C VAL A 52 7.17 16.12 0.35
N SER A 53 7.95 15.04 0.39
CA SER A 53 7.61 13.78 -0.28
C SER A 53 6.27 13.22 0.22
N TYR A 54 6.03 13.25 1.55
CA TYR A 54 4.76 12.81 2.14
C TYR A 54 3.57 13.71 1.77
N LEU A 55 3.77 15.03 1.69
CA LEU A 55 2.72 15.95 1.24
C LEU A 55 2.37 15.73 -0.23
N VAL A 56 3.36 15.58 -1.10
CA VAL A 56 3.15 15.33 -2.53
C VAL A 56 2.47 13.98 -2.76
N ALA A 57 2.99 12.89 -2.19
CA ALA A 57 2.40 11.56 -2.33
C ALA A 57 1.02 11.48 -1.64
N GLY A 58 0.83 12.19 -0.52
CA GLY A 58 -0.45 12.31 0.18
C GLY A 58 -1.52 13.02 -0.65
N ALA A 59 -1.15 14.11 -1.32
CA ALA A 59 -2.06 14.79 -2.26
C ALA A 59 -2.42 13.87 -3.44
N LEU A 60 -1.43 13.18 -4.01
CA LEU A 60 -1.66 12.23 -5.10
C LEU A 60 -2.60 11.10 -4.70
N VAL A 61 -2.37 10.45 -3.54
CA VAL A 61 -3.23 9.35 -3.12
C VAL A 61 -4.67 9.79 -2.86
N ILE A 62 -4.88 11.00 -2.31
CA ILE A 62 -6.22 11.55 -2.12
C ILE A 62 -6.92 11.74 -3.48
N ILE A 63 -6.21 12.25 -4.49
CA ILE A 63 -6.76 12.41 -5.85
C ILE A 63 -7.08 11.05 -6.47
N VAL A 64 -6.15 10.09 -6.39
CA VAL A 64 -6.34 8.72 -6.90
C VAL A 64 -7.54 8.04 -6.24
N MET A 65 -7.66 8.17 -4.91
CA MET A 65 -8.78 7.57 -4.17
C MET A 65 -10.13 8.20 -4.52
N ASN A 66 -10.18 9.51 -4.79
CA ASN A 66 -11.39 10.16 -5.31
C ASN A 66 -11.74 9.65 -6.73
N ALA A 67 -10.74 9.50 -7.60
CA ALA A 67 -10.93 8.94 -8.94
C ALA A 67 -11.44 7.50 -8.90
N LEU A 68 -10.86 6.66 -8.03
CA LEU A 68 -11.30 5.29 -7.80
C LEU A 68 -12.71 5.24 -7.18
N GLY A 69 -12.98 6.09 -6.21
CA GLY A 69 -14.30 6.22 -5.59
C GLY A 69 -15.38 6.55 -6.60
N GLU A 70 -15.10 7.45 -7.56
CA GLU A 70 -16.03 7.79 -8.63
C GLU A 70 -16.34 6.58 -9.52
N MET A 71 -15.31 5.83 -9.92
CA MET A 71 -15.49 4.62 -10.75
C MET A 71 -16.18 3.49 -9.97
N ALA A 72 -15.81 3.29 -8.70
CA ALA A 72 -16.36 2.25 -7.86
C ALA A 72 -17.84 2.51 -7.48
N ALA A 73 -18.22 3.77 -7.22
CA ALA A 73 -19.61 4.14 -6.98
C ALA A 73 -20.47 3.95 -8.23
N ALA A 74 -19.90 4.21 -9.42
CA ALA A 74 -20.62 4.02 -10.69
C ALA A 74 -20.79 2.54 -11.07
N LYS A 75 -19.79 1.69 -10.74
CA LYS A 75 -19.76 0.27 -11.07
C LYS A 75 -19.02 -0.51 -9.99
N PRO A 76 -19.68 -0.87 -8.86
CA PRO A 76 -19.07 -1.71 -7.84
C PRO A 76 -18.64 -3.06 -8.41
N THR A 77 -17.37 -3.46 -8.19
CA THR A 77 -16.82 -4.71 -8.71
C THR A 77 -15.59 -5.15 -7.92
N SER A 78 -15.47 -6.44 -7.66
CA SER A 78 -14.32 -7.04 -6.96
C SER A 78 -13.01 -6.93 -7.74
N GLY A 79 -13.07 -6.75 -9.06
CA GLY A 79 -11.90 -6.54 -9.94
C GLY A 79 -11.41 -5.08 -10.00
N ALA A 80 -12.14 -4.13 -9.37
CA ALA A 80 -11.87 -2.67 -9.26
C ALA A 80 -10.99 -2.09 -10.39
N PHE A 81 -9.70 -1.81 -10.10
CA PHE A 81 -8.75 -1.19 -11.05
C PHE A 81 -8.73 -1.85 -12.42
N SER A 82 -8.69 -3.19 -12.43
CA SER A 82 -8.59 -3.99 -13.64
C SER A 82 -9.84 -3.88 -14.50
N VAL A 83 -11.03 -3.88 -13.88
CA VAL A 83 -12.30 -3.74 -14.59
C VAL A 83 -12.46 -2.32 -15.14
N TYR A 84 -12.13 -1.31 -14.35
CA TYR A 84 -12.20 0.10 -14.80
C TYR A 84 -11.23 0.38 -15.97
N ALA A 85 -10.00 -0.16 -15.89
CA ALA A 85 -9.04 -0.07 -16.98
C ALA A 85 -9.53 -0.80 -18.25
N ALA A 86 -10.19 -1.96 -18.10
CA ALA A 86 -10.80 -2.67 -19.22
C ALA A 86 -11.92 -1.87 -19.87
N ASP A 87 -12.82 -1.28 -19.08
CA ASP A 87 -13.93 -0.46 -19.57
C ASP A 87 -13.44 0.84 -20.25
N ALA A 88 -12.33 1.41 -19.76
CA ALA A 88 -11.75 2.66 -20.29
C ALA A 88 -10.93 2.44 -21.56
N MET A 89 -10.00 1.47 -21.53
CA MET A 89 -8.91 1.31 -22.48
C MET A 89 -8.88 -0.07 -23.17
N GLY A 90 -9.83 -0.95 -22.84
CA GLY A 90 -9.95 -2.29 -23.42
C GLY A 90 -9.34 -3.40 -22.55
N ALA A 91 -9.67 -4.64 -22.88
CA ALA A 91 -9.39 -5.81 -22.04
C ALA A 91 -7.90 -6.04 -21.76
N THR A 92 -7.01 -5.73 -22.72
CA THR A 92 -5.55 -5.83 -22.52
C THR A 92 -5.08 -4.89 -21.41
N ALA A 93 -5.56 -3.64 -21.37
CA ALA A 93 -5.24 -2.69 -20.31
C ALA A 93 -5.76 -3.17 -18.96
N GLY A 94 -6.98 -3.70 -18.94
CA GLY A 94 -7.57 -4.29 -17.74
C GLY A 94 -6.75 -5.44 -17.18
N ALA A 95 -6.36 -6.38 -18.03
CA ALA A 95 -5.50 -7.49 -17.63
C ALA A 95 -4.13 -6.99 -17.12
N THR A 96 -3.52 -6.03 -17.81
CA THR A 96 -2.24 -5.43 -17.39
C THR A 96 -2.32 -4.82 -16.00
N VAL A 97 -3.34 -4.01 -15.72
CA VAL A 97 -3.54 -3.39 -14.41
C VAL A 97 -3.78 -4.44 -13.33
N GLY A 98 -4.58 -5.48 -13.62
CA GLY A 98 -4.87 -6.55 -12.68
C GLY A 98 -3.62 -7.34 -12.29
N TRP A 99 -2.78 -7.71 -13.26
CA TRP A 99 -1.52 -8.39 -13.02
C TRP A 99 -0.51 -7.49 -12.28
N LEU A 100 -0.39 -6.21 -12.64
CA LEU A 100 0.48 -5.26 -11.94
C LEU A 100 0.07 -5.10 -10.47
N TRP A 101 -1.22 -4.97 -10.22
CA TRP A 101 -1.71 -4.84 -8.85
C TRP A 101 -1.49 -6.12 -8.05
N TRP A 102 -1.68 -7.30 -8.66
CA TRP A 102 -1.35 -8.56 -8.02
C TRP A 102 0.15 -8.66 -7.69
N VAL A 103 1.04 -8.31 -8.62
CA VAL A 103 2.49 -8.24 -8.39
C VAL A 103 2.80 -7.29 -7.24
N GLN A 104 2.19 -6.11 -7.20
CA GLN A 104 2.36 -5.17 -6.10
C GLN A 104 2.02 -5.81 -4.75
N LEU A 105 0.84 -6.43 -4.62
CA LEU A 105 0.41 -7.08 -3.38
C LEU A 105 1.34 -8.21 -2.95
N VAL A 106 1.80 -9.03 -3.90
CA VAL A 106 2.74 -10.15 -3.64
C VAL A 106 4.08 -9.64 -3.11
N ILE A 107 4.59 -8.53 -3.65
CA ILE A 107 5.83 -7.91 -3.17
C ILE A 107 5.62 -7.26 -1.79
N VAL A 108 4.46 -6.65 -1.55
CA VAL A 108 4.11 -6.11 -0.22
C VAL A 108 4.07 -7.24 0.82
N ILE A 109 3.48 -8.40 0.53
CA ILE A 109 3.46 -9.58 1.42
C ILE A 109 4.90 -9.94 1.84
N ALA A 110 5.82 -9.97 0.89
CA ALA A 110 7.24 -10.25 1.16
C ALA A 110 7.89 -9.17 2.03
N ALA A 111 7.66 -7.90 1.72
CA ALA A 111 8.20 -6.76 2.47
C ALA A 111 7.68 -6.73 3.93
N GLU A 112 6.39 -7.01 4.13
CA GLU A 112 5.80 -7.07 5.47
C GLU A 112 6.36 -8.26 6.28
N ALA A 113 6.56 -9.43 5.66
CA ALA A 113 7.14 -10.59 6.33
C ALA A 113 8.59 -10.35 6.77
N VAL A 114 9.44 -9.88 5.84
CA VAL A 114 10.86 -9.59 6.11
C VAL A 114 10.98 -8.43 7.10
N GLY A 115 10.19 -7.37 6.90
CA GLY A 115 10.17 -6.22 7.80
C GLY A 115 9.75 -6.56 9.23
N ALA A 116 8.68 -7.37 9.39
CA ALA A 116 8.23 -7.84 10.69
C ALA A 116 9.30 -8.69 11.38
N ALA A 117 9.96 -9.57 10.64
CA ALA A 117 11.05 -10.40 11.14
C ALA A 117 12.27 -9.55 11.57
N GLY A 118 12.63 -8.55 10.78
CA GLY A 118 13.70 -7.60 11.11
C GLY A 118 13.42 -6.82 12.39
N LEU A 119 12.18 -6.30 12.56
CA LEU A 119 11.77 -5.65 13.80
C LEU A 119 11.77 -6.60 15.00
N LEU A 120 11.30 -7.84 14.82
CA LEU A 120 11.33 -8.84 15.87
C LEU A 120 12.75 -9.13 16.36
N ALA A 121 13.71 -9.20 15.44
CA ALA A 121 15.12 -9.45 15.74
C ALA A 121 15.75 -8.30 16.56
N THR A 122 15.23 -7.07 16.51
CA THR A 122 15.70 -5.98 17.40
C THR A 122 15.32 -6.21 18.87
N VAL A 123 14.22 -6.94 19.12
CA VAL A 123 13.76 -7.27 20.47
C VAL A 123 14.32 -8.62 20.94
N TRP A 124 14.39 -9.59 20.02
CA TRP A 124 14.92 -10.94 20.26
C TRP A 124 16.01 -11.31 19.25
N PRO A 125 17.26 -10.86 19.45
CA PRO A 125 18.37 -11.10 18.52
C PRO A 125 18.71 -12.59 18.30
N ALA A 126 18.27 -13.46 19.22
CA ALA A 126 18.46 -14.90 19.09
C ALA A 126 17.62 -15.53 17.95
N VAL A 127 16.60 -14.83 17.44
CA VAL A 127 15.75 -15.33 16.36
C VAL A 127 16.27 -14.81 15.02
N PRO A 128 16.80 -15.69 14.14
CA PRO A 128 17.27 -15.28 12.81
C PRO A 128 16.13 -14.73 11.96
N VAL A 129 16.35 -13.57 11.31
CA VAL A 129 15.37 -12.90 10.46
C VAL A 129 14.75 -13.83 9.41
N PRO A 130 15.51 -14.66 8.64
CA PRO A 130 14.91 -15.55 7.66
C PRO A 130 13.99 -16.61 8.27
N MET A 131 14.31 -17.11 9.47
CA MET A 131 13.47 -18.09 10.16
C MET A 131 12.16 -17.49 10.65
N ALA A 132 12.21 -16.28 11.22
CA ALA A 132 11.02 -15.56 11.63
C ALA A 132 10.13 -15.22 10.41
N ALA A 133 10.71 -14.72 9.32
CA ALA A 133 9.98 -14.43 8.09
C ALA A 133 9.32 -15.69 7.51
N LEU A 134 10.04 -16.83 7.50
CA LEU A 134 9.48 -18.11 7.08
C LEU A 134 8.30 -18.55 7.96
N ALA A 135 8.45 -18.44 9.28
CA ALA A 135 7.38 -18.80 10.23
C ALA A 135 6.13 -17.92 10.01
N PHE A 136 6.30 -16.62 9.81
CA PHE A 136 5.20 -15.72 9.49
C PHE A 136 4.52 -16.08 8.17
N MET A 137 5.28 -16.34 7.12
CA MET A 137 4.75 -16.75 5.82
C MET A 137 3.95 -18.06 5.93
N LEU A 138 4.48 -19.07 6.62
CA LEU A 138 3.78 -20.36 6.83
C LEU A 138 2.48 -20.15 7.63
N PHE A 139 2.54 -19.39 8.71
CA PHE A 139 1.39 -19.13 9.58
C PHE A 139 0.24 -18.43 8.85
N PHE A 140 0.53 -17.33 8.13
CA PHE A 140 -0.51 -16.59 7.42
C PHE A 140 -0.99 -17.30 6.15
N THR A 141 -0.14 -18.11 5.52
CA THR A 141 -0.58 -19.02 4.45
C THR A 141 -1.61 -20.01 4.99
N ALA A 142 -1.32 -20.68 6.11
CA ALA A 142 -2.24 -21.63 6.74
C ALA A 142 -3.57 -20.96 7.13
N ILE A 143 -3.53 -19.76 7.75
CA ILE A 143 -4.73 -19.00 8.10
C ILE A 143 -5.59 -18.72 6.87
N ASN A 144 -5.00 -18.25 5.77
CA ASN A 144 -5.75 -17.93 4.56
C ASN A 144 -6.34 -19.19 3.89
N LEU A 145 -5.65 -20.33 3.96
CA LEU A 145 -6.16 -21.61 3.44
C LEU A 145 -7.29 -22.19 4.30
N LEU A 146 -7.31 -21.92 5.61
CA LEU A 146 -8.38 -22.35 6.51
C LEU A 146 -9.68 -21.56 6.34
N GLY A 147 -9.66 -20.45 5.64
CA GLY A 147 -10.85 -19.64 5.35
C GLY A 147 -11.41 -19.00 6.62
N VAL A 148 -10.73 -17.99 7.16
CA VAL A 148 -11.12 -17.35 8.44
C VAL A 148 -12.42 -16.56 8.26
N LYS A 149 -13.54 -17.08 8.80
CA LYS A 149 -14.84 -16.40 8.83
C LYS A 149 -14.82 -15.06 9.56
N ASN A 150 -13.83 -14.83 10.43
CA ASN A 150 -13.73 -13.66 11.31
C ASN A 150 -12.61 -12.69 10.90
N PHE A 151 -12.10 -12.78 9.67
CA PHE A 151 -11.02 -11.91 9.19
C PHE A 151 -11.31 -10.41 9.47
N GLY A 152 -12.50 -9.94 9.15
CA GLY A 152 -12.87 -8.54 9.37
C GLY A 152 -12.91 -8.11 10.83
N GLU A 153 -13.19 -9.02 11.77
CA GLU A 153 -13.22 -8.71 13.19
C GLU A 153 -11.79 -8.63 13.77
N PHE A 154 -10.90 -9.54 13.39
CA PHE A 154 -9.49 -9.47 13.77
C PHE A 154 -8.82 -8.18 13.23
N GLU A 155 -9.03 -7.85 11.97
CA GLU A 155 -8.47 -6.65 11.36
C GLU A 155 -9.02 -5.37 12.02
N PHE A 156 -10.27 -5.37 12.46
CA PHE A 156 -10.87 -4.27 13.21
C PHE A 156 -10.11 -3.99 14.53
N TRP A 157 -9.83 -5.01 15.33
CA TRP A 157 -9.12 -4.86 16.60
C TRP A 157 -7.65 -4.50 16.41
N PHE A 158 -6.99 -5.10 15.40
CA PHE A 158 -5.63 -4.73 15.06
C PHE A 158 -5.54 -3.29 14.56
N ALA A 159 -6.49 -2.80 13.80
CA ALA A 159 -6.54 -1.41 13.36
C ALA A 159 -6.68 -0.44 14.56
N ILE A 160 -7.52 -0.76 15.55
CA ILE A 160 -7.63 0.05 16.76
C ILE A 160 -6.29 0.10 17.51
N LEU A 161 -5.62 -1.05 17.68
CA LEU A 161 -4.33 -1.13 18.36
C LEU A 161 -3.27 -0.26 17.65
N LYS A 162 -3.18 -0.37 16.32
CA LYS A 162 -2.27 0.43 15.49
C LYS A 162 -2.52 1.93 15.65
N VAL A 163 -3.77 2.35 15.54
CA VAL A 163 -4.17 3.76 15.66
C VAL A 163 -3.86 4.29 17.07
N ALA A 164 -4.22 3.56 18.10
CA ALA A 164 -3.94 3.94 19.48
C ALA A 164 -2.42 4.09 19.75
N ALA A 165 -1.62 3.15 19.24
CA ALA A 165 -0.17 3.21 19.38
C ALA A 165 0.46 4.42 18.69
N ILE A 166 0.01 4.77 17.47
CA ILE A 166 0.52 5.94 16.76
C ILE A 166 0.12 7.24 17.46
N LEU A 167 -1.13 7.34 17.95
CA LEU A 167 -1.58 8.51 18.69
C LEU A 167 -0.81 8.67 20.01
N ALA A 168 -0.59 7.57 20.73
CA ALA A 168 0.23 7.58 21.95
C ALA A 168 1.66 8.00 21.64
N PHE A 169 2.26 7.49 20.56
CA PHE A 169 3.59 7.89 20.09
C PHE A 169 3.66 9.39 19.80
N ILE A 170 2.71 9.93 19.06
CA ILE A 170 2.66 11.38 18.73
C ILE A 170 2.50 12.20 20.02
N ALA A 171 1.66 11.78 20.96
CA ALA A 171 1.46 12.47 22.22
C ALA A 171 2.73 12.45 23.09
N ILE A 172 3.41 11.31 23.20
CA ILE A 172 4.67 11.18 23.96
C ILE A 172 5.77 12.00 23.29
N GLY A 173 5.92 11.90 21.96
CA GLY A 173 6.90 12.68 21.21
C GLY A 173 6.66 14.19 21.30
N GLY A 174 5.39 14.61 21.26
CA GLY A 174 4.98 15.99 21.51
C GLY A 174 5.35 16.47 22.92
N ALA A 175 5.07 15.65 23.94
CA ALA A 175 5.44 15.94 25.32
C ALA A 175 6.96 16.07 25.51
N LEU A 176 7.74 15.20 24.83
CA LEU A 176 9.20 15.27 24.80
C LEU A 176 9.69 16.60 24.20
N LEU A 177 9.15 17.00 23.06
CA LEU A 177 9.51 18.23 22.37
C LEU A 177 9.12 19.49 23.15
N MET A 178 8.02 19.45 23.91
CA MET A 178 7.59 20.55 24.78
C MET A 178 8.36 20.60 26.11
N GLY A 179 9.24 19.63 26.36
CA GLY A 179 9.99 19.56 27.63
C GLY A 179 9.14 19.15 28.83
N TRP A 180 8.01 18.49 28.61
CA TRP A 180 7.11 18.04 29.69
C TRP A 180 7.57 16.75 30.37
N LEU A 181 8.61 16.10 29.83
CA LEU A 181 9.18 14.90 30.42
C LEU A 181 10.32 15.29 31.38
N PRO A 182 10.16 15.11 32.72
CA PRO A 182 11.08 15.65 33.72
C PRO A 182 12.48 15.05 33.69
N GLN A 183 12.66 13.90 33.01
CA GLN A 183 13.92 13.15 32.99
C GLN A 183 14.76 13.39 31.74
N VAL A 184 14.26 14.15 30.77
CA VAL A 184 14.90 14.34 29.46
C VAL A 184 14.81 15.79 29.03
N THR A 185 15.93 16.35 28.63
CA THR A 185 15.98 17.69 28.02
C THR A 185 15.35 17.62 26.63
N SER A 186 14.46 18.56 26.31
CA SER A 186 13.87 18.64 24.98
C SER A 186 14.96 18.77 23.91
N PRO A 187 14.96 17.95 22.85
CA PRO A 187 15.88 18.10 21.72
C PRO A 187 15.57 19.34 20.87
N GLY A 188 14.41 19.98 21.08
CA GLY A 188 13.98 21.14 20.30
C GLY A 188 13.70 20.78 18.83
N LEU A 189 13.88 21.76 17.94
CA LEU A 189 13.67 21.61 16.49
C LEU A 189 14.97 21.73 15.68
N SER A 190 16.14 21.66 16.34
CA SER A 190 17.44 21.86 15.72
C SER A 190 17.71 20.86 14.59
N ASN A 191 17.25 19.61 14.74
CA ASN A 191 17.39 18.56 13.74
C ASN A 191 16.73 18.88 12.38
N PHE A 192 15.81 19.86 12.31
CA PHE A 192 15.26 20.33 11.03
C PHE A 192 16.25 21.17 10.20
N THR A 193 17.22 21.78 10.82
CA THR A 193 18.16 22.72 10.18
C THR A 193 19.62 22.34 10.33
N GLU A 194 19.94 21.55 11.33
CA GLU A 194 21.28 20.97 11.51
C GLU A 194 21.55 19.86 10.48
N HIS A 195 22.78 19.38 10.41
CA HIS A 195 23.22 18.29 9.52
C HIS A 195 22.97 18.54 8.02
N GLY A 196 23.16 19.78 7.56
CA GLY A 196 23.04 20.15 6.14
C GLY A 196 21.72 20.84 5.77
N GLY A 197 20.92 21.25 6.77
CA GLY A 197 19.69 22.01 6.56
C GLY A 197 18.45 21.15 6.32
N PHE A 198 17.34 21.80 5.95
CA PHE A 198 16.05 21.12 5.75
C PHE A 198 16.07 20.11 4.60
N ALA A 199 16.79 20.40 3.52
CA ALA A 199 16.89 19.54 2.33
C ALA A 199 18.35 19.17 2.01
N PRO A 200 19.03 18.38 2.86
CA PRO A 200 20.46 18.12 2.75
C PRO A 200 20.86 17.39 1.47
N LYS A 201 19.94 16.67 0.85
CA LYS A 201 20.13 15.96 -0.42
C LYS A 201 19.35 16.59 -1.60
N GLY A 202 18.78 17.78 -1.42
CA GLY A 202 18.07 18.50 -2.45
C GLY A 202 16.89 17.73 -3.08
N LEU A 203 16.57 18.05 -4.33
CA LEU A 203 15.47 17.41 -5.07
C LEU A 203 15.70 15.91 -5.31
N ALA A 204 16.94 15.48 -5.46
CA ALA A 204 17.30 14.07 -5.64
C ALA A 204 16.87 13.23 -4.43
N GLY A 205 17.15 13.73 -3.21
CA GLY A 205 16.72 13.08 -1.98
C GLY A 205 15.20 13.01 -1.84
N ILE A 206 14.49 14.10 -2.18
CA ILE A 206 13.02 14.14 -2.18
C ILE A 206 12.47 13.13 -3.17
N GLY A 207 13.03 13.04 -4.38
CA GLY A 207 12.65 12.07 -5.41
C GLY A 207 12.89 10.62 -4.97
N ALA A 208 14.05 10.33 -4.37
CA ALA A 208 14.37 8.99 -3.87
C ALA A 208 13.42 8.58 -2.73
N ALA A 209 13.09 9.50 -1.82
CA ALA A 209 12.13 9.24 -0.75
C ALA A 209 10.71 8.98 -1.27
N LEU A 210 10.31 9.59 -2.40
CA LEU A 210 8.96 9.44 -2.95
C LEU A 210 8.58 7.98 -3.23
N LEU A 211 9.50 7.12 -3.67
CA LEU A 211 9.21 5.70 -3.89
C LEU A 211 8.78 5.00 -2.61
N VAL A 212 9.55 5.20 -1.54
CA VAL A 212 9.26 4.62 -0.22
C VAL A 212 7.99 5.22 0.38
N VAL A 213 7.78 6.54 0.19
CA VAL A 213 6.59 7.24 0.68
C VAL A 213 5.33 6.80 -0.07
N VAL A 214 5.40 6.60 -1.37
CA VAL A 214 4.27 6.05 -2.17
C VAL A 214 3.91 4.64 -1.69
N PHE A 215 4.91 3.80 -1.39
CA PHE A 215 4.67 2.51 -0.75
C PHE A 215 3.89 2.66 0.57
N ALA A 216 4.24 3.64 1.40
CA ALA A 216 3.58 3.86 2.68
C ALA A 216 2.08 4.20 2.55
N PHE A 217 1.63 4.66 1.40
CA PHE A 217 0.22 4.88 1.07
C PHE A 217 -0.44 3.71 0.33
N GLY A 218 0.32 2.71 -0.08
CA GLY A 218 -0.19 1.47 -0.64
C GLY A 218 -1.14 0.75 0.33
N GLY A 219 -2.08 -0.03 -0.23
CA GLY A 219 -3.12 -0.71 0.54
C GLY A 219 -4.42 0.10 0.72
N THR A 220 -4.42 1.41 0.44
CA THR A 220 -5.66 2.20 0.39
C THR A 220 -6.61 1.71 -0.69
N GLU A 221 -6.06 1.10 -1.70
CA GLU A 221 -6.79 0.52 -2.85
C GLU A 221 -7.69 -0.64 -2.45
N ILE A 222 -7.37 -1.37 -1.38
CA ILE A 222 -8.19 -2.48 -0.85
C ILE A 222 -9.59 -2.00 -0.51
N VAL A 223 -9.74 -0.72 -0.13
CA VAL A 223 -11.05 -0.11 0.13
C VAL A 223 -11.94 -0.16 -1.12
N ALA A 224 -11.40 0.10 -2.32
CA ALA A 224 -12.17 0.06 -3.55
C ALA A 224 -12.63 -1.37 -3.90
N VAL A 225 -11.82 -2.38 -3.57
CA VAL A 225 -12.17 -3.80 -3.73
C VAL A 225 -13.23 -4.21 -2.72
N ALA A 226 -13.03 -3.86 -1.46
CA ALA A 226 -13.95 -4.21 -0.38
C ALA A 226 -15.27 -3.44 -0.45
N ALA A 227 -15.29 -2.24 -1.05
CA ALA A 227 -16.51 -1.46 -1.24
C ALA A 227 -17.55 -2.18 -2.12
N ALA A 228 -17.11 -3.01 -3.07
CA ALA A 228 -18.01 -3.83 -3.88
C ALA A 228 -18.74 -4.91 -3.07
N GLU A 229 -18.29 -5.19 -1.86
CA GLU A 229 -18.84 -6.22 -0.97
C GLU A 229 -19.76 -5.62 0.13
N THR A 230 -20.06 -4.30 0.10
CA THR A 230 -20.90 -3.63 1.10
C THR A 230 -22.34 -3.43 0.61
N GLU A 231 -23.28 -3.28 1.56
CA GLU A 231 -24.69 -2.99 1.26
C GLU A 231 -24.91 -1.58 0.66
N ASP A 232 -24.05 -0.61 1.00
CA ASP A 232 -24.10 0.77 0.49
C ASP A 232 -22.69 1.21 0.05
N PRO A 233 -22.27 0.84 -1.18
CA PRO A 233 -20.93 1.15 -1.68
C PRO A 233 -20.62 2.63 -1.76
N GLU A 234 -21.58 3.47 -2.16
CA GLU A 234 -21.38 4.90 -2.38
C GLU A 234 -20.99 5.63 -1.08
N ARG A 235 -21.76 5.43 -0.02
CA ARG A 235 -21.50 6.05 1.28
C ARG A 235 -20.22 5.52 1.92
N SER A 236 -19.97 4.22 1.76
CA SER A 236 -18.79 3.57 2.31
C SER A 236 -17.51 4.11 1.68
N ILE A 237 -17.48 4.28 0.36
CA ILE A 237 -16.34 4.85 -0.37
C ILE A 237 -16.11 6.30 0.03
N ALA A 238 -17.15 7.15 0.00
CA ALA A 238 -17.02 8.57 0.35
C ALA A 238 -16.48 8.78 1.78
N ARG A 239 -16.90 7.94 2.72
CA ARG A 239 -16.43 7.96 4.10
C ARG A 239 -14.98 7.49 4.21
N ALA A 240 -14.62 6.42 3.49
CA ALA A 240 -13.26 5.90 3.46
C ALA A 240 -12.25 6.90 2.91
N ILE A 241 -12.58 7.61 1.81
CA ILE A 241 -11.71 8.65 1.24
C ILE A 241 -11.42 9.77 2.26
N ARG A 242 -12.46 10.27 2.95
CA ARG A 242 -12.25 11.26 4.01
C ARG A 242 -11.36 10.75 5.14
N THR A 243 -11.53 9.51 5.52
CA THR A 243 -10.72 8.86 6.56
C THR A 243 -9.25 8.74 6.13
N VAL A 244 -8.98 8.44 4.85
CA VAL A 244 -7.62 8.39 4.30
C VAL A 244 -6.93 9.75 4.41
N ALA A 245 -7.60 10.85 4.08
CA ALA A 245 -7.02 12.20 4.18
C ALA A 245 -6.59 12.56 5.62
N TRP A 246 -7.46 12.31 6.60
CA TRP A 246 -7.14 12.53 8.02
C TRP A 246 -6.00 11.64 8.51
N ARG A 247 -5.99 10.38 8.09
CA ARG A 247 -4.92 9.44 8.41
C ARG A 247 -3.56 9.94 7.92
N ILE A 248 -3.48 10.41 6.67
CA ILE A 248 -2.25 10.95 6.13
C ILE A 248 -1.77 12.12 6.98
N LEU A 249 -2.65 13.08 7.25
CA LEU A 249 -2.26 14.28 7.98
C LEU A 249 -1.81 13.96 9.40
N VAL A 250 -2.57 13.19 10.15
CA VAL A 250 -2.30 12.96 11.57
C VAL A 250 -1.23 11.89 11.76
N PHE A 251 -1.37 10.71 11.12
CA PHE A 251 -0.50 9.57 11.45
C PHE A 251 0.85 9.66 10.76
N TYR A 252 0.88 10.09 9.49
CA TYR A 252 2.15 10.18 8.77
C TYR A 252 2.88 11.49 9.05
N ILE A 253 2.26 12.63 8.77
CA ILE A 253 2.93 13.92 8.99
C ILE A 253 3.20 14.15 10.48
N GLY A 254 2.25 13.81 11.38
CA GLY A 254 2.43 13.95 12.82
C GLY A 254 3.58 13.10 13.36
N SER A 255 3.59 11.80 13.06
CA SER A 255 4.67 10.91 13.53
C SER A 255 6.03 11.25 12.92
N LEU A 256 6.07 11.57 11.61
CA LEU A 256 7.32 11.98 10.97
C LEU A 256 7.90 13.28 11.55
N SER A 257 7.04 14.26 11.81
CA SER A 257 7.50 15.52 12.43
C SER A 257 8.17 15.27 13.78
N VAL A 258 7.60 14.34 14.57
CA VAL A 258 8.22 13.92 15.85
C VAL A 258 9.55 13.20 15.60
N ILE A 259 9.58 12.22 14.69
CA ILE A 259 10.80 11.46 14.38
C ILE A 259 11.93 12.39 13.94
N ILE A 260 11.67 13.29 13.00
CA ILE A 260 12.67 14.22 12.46
C ILE A 260 13.16 15.19 13.54
N ALA A 261 12.27 15.68 14.39
CA ALA A 261 12.65 16.60 15.46
C ALA A 261 13.54 15.93 16.50
N VAL A 262 13.28 14.64 16.82
CA VAL A 262 13.96 13.93 17.91
C VAL A 262 15.21 13.19 17.46
N VAL A 263 15.20 12.60 16.25
CA VAL A 263 16.27 11.73 15.75
C VAL A 263 16.95 12.38 14.55
N PRO A 264 18.27 12.63 14.60
CA PRO A 264 19.03 13.12 13.45
C PRO A 264 18.86 12.19 12.24
N TRP A 265 18.68 12.77 11.04
CA TRP A 265 18.45 11.99 9.81
C TRP A 265 19.65 11.10 9.42
N THR A 266 20.84 11.35 9.96
CA THR A 266 22.06 10.55 9.78
C THR A 266 22.17 9.36 10.74
N SER A 267 21.23 9.22 11.70
CA SER A 267 21.32 8.21 12.76
C SER A 267 20.94 6.82 12.26
N GLU A 268 21.73 5.80 12.65
CA GLU A 268 21.39 4.39 12.47
C GLU A 268 20.14 3.96 13.23
N ALA A 269 19.74 4.70 14.26
CA ALA A 269 18.53 4.44 15.03
C ALA A 269 17.25 4.56 14.18
N LEU A 270 17.32 5.19 13.00
CA LEU A 270 16.23 5.26 12.04
C LEU A 270 15.86 3.90 11.39
N LYS A 271 16.60 2.83 11.67
CA LYS A 271 16.17 1.46 11.36
C LYS A 271 14.88 1.07 12.12
N SER A 272 14.67 1.65 13.31
CA SER A 272 13.46 1.51 14.12
C SER A 272 13.02 2.86 14.67
N PRO A 273 12.53 3.79 13.82
CA PRO A 273 12.41 5.21 14.16
C PRO A 273 11.44 5.48 15.32
N PHE A 274 10.37 4.70 15.42
CA PHE A 274 9.40 4.84 16.51
C PHE A 274 9.99 4.42 17.86
N ALA A 275 10.74 3.31 17.90
CA ALA A 275 11.41 2.86 19.10
C ALA A 275 12.49 3.87 19.53
N ALA A 276 13.28 4.38 18.58
CA ALA A 276 14.33 5.35 18.83
C ALA A 276 13.83 6.61 19.57
N VAL A 277 12.67 7.15 19.15
CA VAL A 277 12.06 8.31 19.84
C VAL A 277 11.66 7.96 21.27
N LEU A 278 11.04 6.78 21.49
CA LEU A 278 10.58 6.37 22.82
C LEU A 278 11.74 6.01 23.76
N ASP A 279 12.83 5.48 23.22
CA ASP A 279 14.05 5.21 23.97
C ASP A 279 14.73 6.53 24.40
N ILE A 280 14.75 7.55 23.54
CA ILE A 280 15.20 8.90 23.87
C ILE A 280 14.30 9.54 24.94
N ALA A 281 12.98 9.29 24.90
CA ALA A 281 12.05 9.73 25.92
C ALA A 281 12.24 9.04 27.28
N ARG A 282 13.10 8.03 27.37
CA ARG A 282 13.42 7.24 28.58
C ARG A 282 12.21 6.64 29.29
N ILE A 283 11.20 6.22 28.52
CA ILE A 283 10.03 5.53 29.07
C ILE A 283 10.33 4.02 29.08
N PRO A 284 10.44 3.40 30.28
CA PRO A 284 10.83 1.99 30.38
C PRO A 284 9.91 1.07 29.57
N GLY A 285 10.48 0.24 28.69
CA GLY A 285 9.74 -0.73 27.89
C GLY A 285 8.93 -0.17 26.73
N ALA A 286 8.83 1.16 26.57
CA ALA A 286 8.01 1.76 25.50
C ALA A 286 8.56 1.47 24.10
N GLY A 287 9.89 1.49 23.92
CA GLY A 287 10.55 1.13 22.66
C GLY A 287 10.25 -0.32 22.25
N THR A 288 10.33 -1.26 23.21
CA THR A 288 9.96 -2.67 22.96
C THR A 288 8.47 -2.80 22.63
N ALA A 289 7.59 -2.14 23.39
CA ALA A 289 6.16 -2.21 23.19
C ALA A 289 5.75 -1.70 21.80
N ILE A 290 6.25 -0.55 21.36
CA ILE A 290 5.95 -0.01 20.03
C ILE A 290 6.50 -0.90 18.92
N THR A 291 7.68 -1.52 19.11
CA THR A 291 8.27 -2.46 18.16
C THR A 291 7.37 -3.70 18.00
N LEU A 292 6.88 -4.28 19.09
CA LEU A 292 5.96 -5.42 19.03
C LEU A 292 4.62 -5.04 18.37
N ILE A 293 4.10 -3.85 18.65
CA ILE A 293 2.90 -3.34 17.98
C ILE A 293 3.17 -3.15 16.48
N ALA A 294 4.36 -2.67 16.10
CA ALA A 294 4.76 -2.56 14.70
C ALA A 294 4.83 -3.95 14.03
N VAL A 295 5.41 -4.96 14.68
CA VAL A 295 5.40 -6.35 14.17
C VAL A 295 3.96 -6.81 13.91
N ILE A 296 3.05 -6.65 14.87
CA ILE A 296 1.63 -6.99 14.71
C ILE A 296 1.02 -6.20 13.55
N ALA A 297 1.38 -4.92 13.41
CA ALA A 297 0.88 -4.06 12.35
C ALA A 297 1.30 -4.57 10.95
N LEU A 298 2.57 -4.94 10.80
CA LEU A 298 3.10 -5.50 9.56
C LEU A 298 2.42 -6.85 9.23
N LEU A 299 2.31 -7.73 10.21
CA LEU A 299 1.67 -9.05 10.03
C LEU A 299 0.18 -8.95 9.68
N SER A 300 -0.54 -7.98 10.25
CA SER A 300 -1.92 -7.68 9.87
C SER A 300 -2.00 -7.16 8.42
N ALA A 301 -1.09 -6.26 8.01
CA ALA A 301 -1.01 -5.78 6.63
C ALA A 301 -0.67 -6.92 5.64
N LEU A 302 0.26 -7.80 5.99
CA LEU A 302 0.57 -9.02 5.23
C LEU A 302 -0.69 -9.84 4.97
N ASN A 303 -1.46 -10.11 6.02
CA ASN A 303 -2.69 -10.91 5.94
C ASN A 303 -3.74 -10.25 5.02
N ALA A 304 -3.94 -8.94 5.16
CA ALA A 304 -4.85 -8.17 4.29
C ALA A 304 -4.42 -8.17 2.83
N ASN A 305 -3.11 -8.02 2.57
CA ASN A 305 -2.57 -8.05 1.21
C ASN A 305 -2.67 -9.46 0.58
N LEU A 306 -2.46 -10.52 1.35
CA LEU A 306 -2.63 -11.90 0.87
C LEU A 306 -4.09 -12.20 0.50
N TYR A 307 -5.03 -11.71 1.32
CA TYR A 307 -6.45 -11.75 1.01
C TYR A 307 -6.76 -11.02 -0.32
N GLY A 308 -6.26 -9.78 -0.48
CA GLY A 308 -6.45 -8.99 -1.70
C GLY A 308 -5.82 -9.63 -2.94
N ALA A 309 -4.57 -10.13 -2.82
CA ALA A 309 -3.83 -10.78 -3.91
C ALA A 309 -4.58 -12.02 -4.43
N SER A 310 -5.02 -12.90 -3.53
CA SER A 310 -5.74 -14.12 -3.90
C SER A 310 -7.06 -13.83 -4.63
N ARG A 311 -7.78 -12.79 -4.22
CA ARG A 311 -9.03 -12.38 -4.87
C ARG A 311 -8.82 -11.70 -6.22
N MET A 312 -7.76 -10.91 -6.36
CA MET A 312 -7.41 -10.35 -7.67
C MET A 312 -7.07 -11.46 -8.67
N MET A 313 -6.27 -12.42 -8.25
CA MET A 313 -5.91 -13.56 -9.10
C MET A 313 -7.14 -14.39 -9.48
N TYR A 314 -8.03 -14.65 -8.52
CA TYR A 314 -9.32 -15.28 -8.78
C TYR A 314 -10.14 -14.49 -9.81
N SER A 315 -10.26 -13.17 -9.65
CA SER A 315 -10.97 -12.30 -10.57
C SER A 315 -10.41 -12.34 -12.00
N LEU A 316 -9.08 -12.33 -12.14
CA LEU A 316 -8.39 -12.46 -13.43
C LEU A 316 -8.70 -13.82 -14.09
N ALA A 317 -8.68 -14.90 -13.30
CA ALA A 317 -9.02 -16.24 -13.80
C ALA A 317 -10.48 -16.36 -14.26
N GLN A 318 -11.44 -15.78 -13.52
CA GLN A 318 -12.85 -15.75 -13.90
C GLN A 318 -13.09 -14.99 -15.21
N ARG A 319 -12.30 -13.95 -15.48
CA ARG A 319 -12.34 -13.19 -16.73
C ARG A 319 -11.51 -13.81 -17.86
N ARG A 320 -10.94 -14.98 -17.62
CA ARG A 320 -10.02 -15.68 -18.54
C ARG A 320 -8.74 -14.88 -18.87
N GLU A 321 -8.33 -13.97 -17.98
CA GLU A 321 -7.11 -13.17 -18.09
C GLU A 321 -5.92 -13.79 -17.34
N ALA A 322 -6.17 -14.88 -16.59
CA ALA A 322 -5.21 -15.75 -15.95
C ALA A 322 -5.58 -17.23 -16.16
N PRO A 323 -4.67 -18.19 -15.91
CA PRO A 323 -4.97 -19.62 -16.02
C PRO A 323 -6.19 -20.02 -15.19
N ALA A 324 -7.09 -20.82 -15.78
CA ALA A 324 -8.37 -21.20 -15.17
C ALA A 324 -8.21 -21.89 -13.80
N VAL A 325 -7.11 -22.61 -13.60
CA VAL A 325 -6.80 -23.29 -12.33
C VAL A 325 -6.73 -22.34 -11.14
N LEU A 326 -6.33 -21.07 -11.34
CA LEU A 326 -6.30 -20.04 -10.30
C LEU A 326 -7.69 -19.57 -9.88
N GLY A 327 -8.71 -19.89 -10.66
CA GLY A 327 -10.13 -19.65 -10.34
C GLY A 327 -10.81 -20.79 -9.58
N TRP A 328 -10.07 -21.86 -9.26
CA TRP A 328 -10.62 -22.95 -8.46
C TRP A 328 -10.75 -22.56 -6.99
N THR A 329 -11.92 -22.88 -6.40
CA THR A 329 -12.21 -22.63 -4.99
C THR A 329 -12.56 -23.96 -4.30
N ASP A 330 -12.14 -24.08 -3.04
CA ASP A 330 -12.55 -25.19 -2.17
C ASP A 330 -14.05 -25.06 -1.75
N PRO A 331 -14.64 -26.03 -1.04
CA PRO A 331 -16.00 -25.96 -0.52
C PRO A 331 -16.24 -24.76 0.44
N ARG A 332 -15.20 -24.19 1.03
CA ARG A 332 -15.23 -23.01 1.89
C ARG A 332 -15.16 -21.70 1.12
N GLN A 333 -15.18 -21.78 -0.23
CA GLN A 333 -15.04 -20.63 -1.14
C GLN A 333 -13.68 -19.92 -1.06
N VAL A 334 -12.62 -20.64 -0.65
CA VAL A 334 -11.24 -20.16 -0.63
C VAL A 334 -10.58 -20.47 -1.97
N PRO A 335 -9.98 -19.49 -2.67
CA PRO A 335 -9.23 -19.71 -3.90
C PRO A 335 -7.82 -20.24 -3.59
N VAL A 336 -7.71 -21.53 -3.21
CA VAL A 336 -6.51 -22.16 -2.67
C VAL A 336 -5.29 -21.97 -3.57
N ILE A 337 -5.43 -22.21 -4.89
CA ILE A 337 -4.31 -22.11 -5.83
C ILE A 337 -3.85 -20.66 -5.98
N ALA A 338 -4.80 -19.70 -5.97
CA ALA A 338 -4.47 -18.28 -6.00
C ALA A 338 -3.73 -17.82 -4.71
N VAL A 339 -4.11 -18.35 -3.53
CA VAL A 339 -3.39 -18.11 -2.28
C VAL A 339 -1.96 -18.64 -2.40
N LEU A 340 -1.78 -19.91 -2.80
CA LEU A 340 -0.45 -20.52 -2.93
C LEU A 340 0.43 -19.80 -3.95
N ALA A 341 -0.11 -19.40 -5.10
CA ALA A 341 0.61 -18.59 -6.08
C ALA A 341 1.05 -17.22 -5.52
N SER A 342 0.20 -16.61 -4.69
CA SER A 342 0.48 -15.28 -4.12
C SER A 342 1.55 -15.30 -3.03
N VAL A 343 1.76 -16.42 -2.33
CA VAL A 343 2.80 -16.53 -1.28
C VAL A 343 4.15 -17.00 -1.79
N LEU A 344 4.20 -17.55 -3.01
CA LEU A 344 5.44 -18.12 -3.56
C LEU A 344 6.59 -17.11 -3.59
N PHE A 345 6.30 -15.86 -3.99
CA PHE A 345 7.32 -14.80 -4.01
C PHE A 345 7.76 -14.41 -2.59
N GLY A 346 6.86 -14.43 -1.61
CA GLY A 346 7.19 -14.18 -0.20
C GLY A 346 8.19 -15.22 0.34
N PHE A 347 7.99 -16.50 -0.01
CA PHE A 347 8.97 -17.55 0.32
C PHE A 347 10.30 -17.33 -0.40
N ALA A 348 10.29 -16.96 -1.68
CA ALA A 348 11.51 -16.63 -2.41
C ALA A 348 12.26 -15.44 -1.78
N ALA A 349 11.54 -14.40 -1.37
CA ALA A 349 12.13 -13.24 -0.68
C ALA A 349 12.76 -13.62 0.67
N THR A 350 12.17 -14.58 1.42
CA THR A 350 12.75 -15.11 2.66
C THR A 350 14.08 -15.83 2.38
N VAL A 351 14.17 -16.59 1.29
CA VAL A 351 15.43 -17.22 0.87
C VAL A 351 16.45 -16.18 0.43
N MET A 352 16.02 -15.13 -0.28
CA MET A 352 16.90 -14.03 -0.68
C MET A 352 17.44 -13.26 0.53
N GLU A 353 16.65 -13.08 1.59
CA GLU A 353 17.10 -12.46 2.84
C GLU A 353 18.18 -13.28 3.54
N LEU A 354 18.13 -14.63 3.44
CA LEU A 354 19.18 -15.50 3.92
C LEU A 354 20.50 -15.30 3.14
N LEU A 355 20.41 -15.09 1.81
CA LEU A 355 21.57 -14.94 0.93
C LEU A 355 22.14 -13.51 0.94
N PHE A 356 21.30 -12.52 1.11
CA PHE A 356 21.64 -11.10 1.01
C PHE A 356 20.99 -10.31 2.16
N PRO A 357 21.44 -10.48 3.41
CA PRO A 357 20.89 -9.81 4.57
C PRO A 357 20.86 -8.28 4.41
N ASP A 358 19.84 -7.62 4.93
CA ASP A 358 19.62 -6.17 4.95
C ASP A 358 19.46 -5.51 3.55
N ARG A 359 19.53 -6.26 2.45
CA ARG A 359 19.37 -5.72 1.09
C ARG A 359 17.99 -5.91 0.51
N VAL A 360 17.27 -6.93 0.95
CA VAL A 360 15.99 -7.33 0.35
C VAL A 360 14.90 -6.31 0.62
N LEU A 361 14.73 -5.89 1.87
CA LEU A 361 13.65 -4.96 2.27
C LEU A 361 13.69 -3.62 1.51
N PRO A 362 14.81 -2.88 1.40
CA PRO A 362 14.85 -1.62 0.64
C PRO A 362 14.48 -1.81 -0.83
N VAL A 363 14.91 -2.90 -1.45
CA VAL A 363 14.58 -3.23 -2.85
C VAL A 363 13.08 -3.48 -2.99
N LEU A 364 12.48 -4.28 -2.10
CA LEU A 364 11.05 -4.55 -2.12
C LEU A 364 10.22 -3.27 -1.97
N LEU A 365 10.59 -2.37 -1.04
CA LEU A 365 9.91 -1.09 -0.84
C LEU A 365 9.92 -0.22 -2.10
N ASN A 366 11.06 -0.13 -2.78
CA ASN A 366 11.20 0.67 -4.00
C ASN A 366 10.42 0.05 -5.18
N ILE A 367 10.41 -1.28 -5.31
CA ILE A 367 9.64 -1.98 -6.36
C ILE A 367 8.14 -1.71 -6.17
N VAL A 368 7.64 -1.83 -4.94
CA VAL A 368 6.22 -1.54 -4.64
C VAL A 368 5.89 -0.10 -4.97
N GLY A 369 6.73 0.87 -4.57
CA GLY A 369 6.52 2.27 -4.88
C GLY A 369 6.43 2.52 -6.39
N SER A 370 7.35 1.94 -7.18
CA SER A 370 7.34 2.05 -8.64
C SER A 370 6.08 1.45 -9.26
N THR A 371 5.65 0.27 -8.79
CA THR A 371 4.44 -0.42 -9.27
C THR A 371 3.20 0.38 -8.93
N CYS A 372 3.13 0.92 -7.72
CA CYS A 372 2.02 1.73 -7.24
C CYS A 372 1.83 2.99 -8.11
N LEU A 373 2.91 3.70 -8.44
CA LEU A 373 2.87 4.87 -9.33
C LEU A 373 2.32 4.52 -10.72
N LEU A 374 2.68 3.36 -11.28
CA LEU A 374 2.15 2.89 -12.56
C LEU A 374 0.66 2.56 -12.48
N VAL A 375 0.22 1.86 -11.42
CA VAL A 375 -1.19 1.54 -11.19
C VAL A 375 -2.01 2.82 -10.99
N TRP A 376 -1.50 3.80 -10.23
CA TRP A 376 -2.17 5.08 -10.03
C TRP A 376 -2.30 5.86 -11.34
N THR A 377 -1.26 5.86 -12.18
CA THR A 377 -1.29 6.50 -13.50
C THR A 377 -2.40 5.90 -14.38
N LEU A 378 -2.44 4.57 -14.49
CA LEU A 378 -3.46 3.87 -15.28
C LEU A 378 -4.87 4.07 -14.72
N SER A 379 -5.01 4.17 -13.40
CA SER A 379 -6.29 4.45 -12.74
C SER A 379 -6.80 5.87 -13.04
N LEU A 380 -5.93 6.88 -12.99
CA LEU A 380 -6.28 8.26 -13.33
C LEU A 380 -6.64 8.41 -14.82
N VAL A 381 -5.91 7.73 -15.72
CA VAL A 381 -6.25 7.68 -17.13
C VAL A 381 -7.61 7.01 -17.36
N SER A 382 -7.88 5.91 -16.64
CA SER A 382 -9.19 5.23 -16.70
C SER A 382 -10.32 6.15 -16.27
N GLN A 383 -10.15 6.85 -15.14
CA GLN A 383 -11.13 7.80 -14.65
C GLN A 383 -11.37 8.94 -15.67
N LEU A 384 -10.30 9.50 -16.24
CA LEU A 384 -10.40 10.57 -17.23
C LEU A 384 -11.23 10.15 -18.45
N VAL A 385 -11.01 8.92 -18.95
CA VAL A 385 -11.74 8.37 -20.10
C VAL A 385 -13.19 8.09 -19.75
N LEU A 386 -13.45 7.37 -18.66
CA LEU A 386 -14.80 6.97 -18.25
C LEU A 386 -15.66 8.17 -17.90
N ARG A 387 -15.10 9.16 -17.17
CA ARG A 387 -15.82 10.38 -16.82
C ARG A 387 -16.18 11.20 -18.07
N ARG A 388 -15.23 11.42 -19.00
CA ARG A 388 -15.53 12.11 -20.26
C ARG A 388 -16.60 11.39 -21.08
N ARG A 389 -16.60 10.05 -21.06
CA ARG A 389 -17.65 9.24 -21.72
C ARG A 389 -19.01 9.44 -21.03
N ALA A 390 -19.06 9.39 -19.70
CA ALA A 390 -20.28 9.63 -18.93
C ALA A 390 -20.86 11.04 -19.17
N ASP A 391 -20.00 12.07 -19.16
CA ASP A 391 -20.42 13.44 -19.41
C ASP A 391 -20.95 13.63 -20.83
N ARG A 392 -20.37 13.01 -21.86
CA ARG A 392 -20.87 13.03 -23.26
C ARG A 392 -22.21 12.33 -23.42
N LEU A 393 -22.46 11.26 -22.65
CA LEU A 393 -23.72 10.49 -22.66
C LEU A 393 -24.79 11.09 -21.73
N GLY A 394 -24.50 12.15 -21.01
CA GLY A 394 -25.39 12.76 -20.01
C GLY A 394 -25.69 11.85 -18.81
N THR A 395 -24.85 10.83 -18.56
CA THR A 395 -25.04 9.88 -17.46
C THR A 395 -24.78 10.54 -16.11
N ARG A 396 -25.74 10.48 -15.20
CA ARG A 396 -25.52 10.94 -13.81
C ARG A 396 -24.71 9.90 -13.03
N LEU A 397 -23.55 10.31 -12.55
CA LEU A 397 -22.73 9.47 -11.67
C LEU A 397 -23.15 9.70 -10.20
N PRO A 398 -23.26 8.62 -9.40
CA PRO A 398 -23.63 8.72 -7.98
C PRO A 398 -22.65 9.57 -7.16
N PHE A 399 -21.37 9.32 -7.34
CA PHE A 399 -20.28 10.10 -6.75
C PHE A 399 -19.48 10.79 -7.85
N ARG A 400 -19.16 12.07 -7.68
CA ARG A 400 -18.37 12.86 -8.64
C ARG A 400 -17.15 13.46 -7.94
N MET A 401 -15.96 13.17 -8.46
CA MET A 401 -14.73 13.82 -8.03
C MET A 401 -14.80 15.33 -8.32
N ALA A 402 -14.59 16.13 -7.29
CA ALA A 402 -14.51 17.58 -7.43
C ALA A 402 -13.25 17.99 -8.23
N GLY A 403 -13.32 19.13 -8.93
CA GLY A 403 -12.18 19.69 -9.66
C GLY A 403 -11.78 18.92 -10.94
N PHE A 404 -12.61 18.01 -11.42
CA PHE A 404 -12.40 17.36 -12.73
C PHE A 404 -12.56 18.38 -13.88
N PRO A 405 -11.73 18.34 -14.95
CA PRO A 405 -10.62 17.40 -15.18
C PRO A 405 -9.28 17.87 -14.59
N TRP A 406 -9.22 19.09 -14.03
CA TRP A 406 -7.97 19.74 -13.65
C TRP A 406 -7.17 18.96 -12.60
N LEU A 407 -7.82 18.46 -11.56
CA LEU A 407 -7.11 17.66 -10.53
C LEU A 407 -6.53 16.37 -11.09
N THR A 408 -7.26 15.69 -11.99
CA THR A 408 -6.77 14.47 -12.64
C THR A 408 -5.56 14.79 -13.53
N VAL A 409 -5.62 15.87 -14.30
CA VAL A 409 -4.52 16.31 -15.18
C VAL A 409 -3.31 16.76 -14.37
N CYS A 410 -3.52 17.53 -13.29
CA CYS A 410 -2.44 17.93 -12.38
C CYS A 410 -1.77 16.71 -11.74
N ALA A 411 -2.54 15.72 -11.29
CA ALA A 411 -1.99 14.49 -10.72
C ALA A 411 -1.16 13.71 -11.75
N LEU A 412 -1.63 13.59 -13.00
CA LEU A 412 -0.85 12.99 -14.09
C LEU A 412 0.42 13.78 -14.39
N GLY A 413 0.38 15.12 -14.33
CA GLY A 413 1.56 15.98 -14.46
C GLY A 413 2.58 15.77 -13.33
N ILE A 414 2.11 15.66 -12.08
CA ILE A 414 2.97 15.35 -10.92
C ILE A 414 3.59 13.96 -11.08
N LEU A 415 2.82 12.96 -11.51
CA LEU A 415 3.35 11.62 -11.77
C LEU A 415 4.41 11.63 -12.87
N ALA A 416 4.20 12.38 -13.97
CA ALA A 416 5.20 12.53 -15.02
C ALA A 416 6.48 13.18 -14.51
N LEU A 417 6.38 14.19 -13.63
CA LEU A 417 7.52 14.81 -12.98
C LEU A 417 8.26 13.80 -12.09
N ILE A 418 7.54 13.02 -11.28
CA ILE A 418 8.14 11.96 -10.46
C ILE A 418 8.87 10.95 -11.32
N PHE A 419 8.28 10.50 -12.45
CA PHE A 419 8.96 9.60 -13.38
C PHE A 419 10.23 10.22 -13.97
N GLY A 420 10.21 11.52 -14.29
CA GLY A 420 11.41 12.25 -14.71
C GLY A 420 12.50 12.23 -13.63
N LEU A 421 12.16 12.48 -12.38
CA LEU A 421 13.10 12.43 -11.26
C LEU A 421 13.67 11.02 -11.05
N LEU A 422 12.84 9.98 -11.13
CA LEU A 422 13.29 8.59 -10.99
C LEU A 422 14.23 8.16 -12.13
N LEU A 423 14.04 8.68 -13.33
CA LEU A 423 14.90 8.41 -14.48
C LEU A 423 16.22 9.18 -14.41
N SER A 424 16.27 10.33 -13.73
CA SER A 424 17.49 11.12 -13.58
C SER A 424 18.49 10.50 -12.61
N GLU A 425 18.00 9.76 -11.61
CA GLU A 425 18.82 9.18 -10.53
C GLU A 425 19.25 7.74 -10.86
N SER A 426 20.54 7.43 -10.81
CA SER A 426 21.07 6.13 -11.26
C SER A 426 20.52 4.93 -10.45
N HIS A 427 20.33 5.10 -9.13
CA HIS A 427 19.83 4.06 -8.25
C HIS A 427 18.36 3.70 -8.50
N THR A 428 17.50 4.70 -8.71
CA THR A 428 16.06 4.50 -8.92
C THR A 428 15.72 4.18 -10.37
N ARG A 429 16.55 4.64 -11.30
CA ARG A 429 16.37 4.44 -12.76
C ARG A 429 16.22 2.96 -13.14
N LEU A 430 17.16 2.13 -12.70
CA LEU A 430 17.15 0.70 -13.05
C LEU A 430 15.90 0.01 -12.50
N GLN A 431 15.55 0.29 -11.26
CA GLN A 431 14.35 -0.28 -10.61
C GLN A 431 13.07 0.15 -11.32
N PHE A 432 12.95 1.46 -11.63
CA PHE A 432 11.78 1.97 -12.34
C PHE A 432 11.69 1.41 -13.78
N LEU A 433 12.78 1.38 -14.52
CA LEU A 433 12.82 0.80 -15.88
C LEU A 433 12.49 -0.69 -15.87
N SER A 434 12.92 -1.44 -14.85
CA SER A 434 12.55 -2.85 -14.68
C SER A 434 11.03 -3.03 -14.50
N MET A 435 10.37 -2.12 -13.75
CA MET A 435 8.92 -2.16 -13.59
C MET A 435 8.18 -1.75 -14.87
N VAL A 436 8.68 -0.79 -15.61
CA VAL A 436 8.15 -0.43 -16.94
C VAL A 436 8.30 -1.60 -17.91
N ALA A 437 9.45 -2.27 -17.93
CA ALA A 437 9.68 -3.46 -18.75
C ALA A 437 8.75 -4.62 -18.36
N LEU A 438 8.57 -4.88 -17.07
CA LEU A 438 7.61 -5.85 -16.56
C LEU A 438 6.19 -5.52 -17.02
N THR A 439 5.79 -4.25 -16.90
CA THR A 439 4.47 -3.78 -17.36
C THR A 439 4.28 -4.01 -18.86
N ALA A 440 5.27 -3.70 -19.67
CA ALA A 440 5.24 -3.93 -21.12
C ALA A 440 5.17 -5.43 -21.44
N THR A 441 5.90 -6.27 -20.70
CA THR A 441 5.88 -7.73 -20.86
C THR A 441 4.49 -8.29 -20.50
N ILE A 442 3.89 -7.85 -19.40
CA ILE A 442 2.52 -8.25 -19.01
C ILE A 442 1.52 -7.81 -20.08
N ALA A 443 1.63 -6.57 -20.59
CA ALA A 443 0.73 -6.05 -21.62
C ALA A 443 0.85 -6.85 -22.93
N ALA A 444 2.08 -7.14 -23.39
CA ALA A 444 2.34 -7.93 -24.57
C ALA A 444 1.81 -9.38 -24.39
N GLY A 445 2.09 -10.03 -23.25
CA GLY A 445 1.60 -11.37 -22.95
C GLY A 445 0.08 -11.43 -22.92
N SER A 446 -0.59 -10.44 -22.30
CA SER A 446 -2.04 -10.34 -22.26
C SER A 446 -2.65 -10.15 -23.66
N ALA A 447 -2.01 -9.33 -24.52
CA ALA A 447 -2.46 -9.12 -25.89
C ALA A 447 -2.31 -10.40 -26.74
N ILE A 448 -1.16 -11.11 -26.62
CA ILE A 448 -0.91 -12.37 -27.32
C ILE A 448 -1.91 -13.45 -26.89
N ALA A 449 -2.07 -13.65 -25.56
CA ALA A 449 -2.99 -14.63 -25.01
C ALA A 449 -4.43 -14.37 -25.45
N ARG A 450 -4.83 -13.12 -25.62
CA ARG A 450 -6.13 -12.76 -26.15
C ARG A 450 -6.28 -13.12 -27.64
N ARG A 451 -5.29 -12.76 -28.49
CA ARG A 451 -5.32 -13.11 -29.91
C ARG A 451 -5.41 -14.62 -30.13
N MET A 452 -4.68 -15.41 -29.35
CA MET A 452 -4.73 -16.88 -29.41
C MET A 452 -6.08 -17.48 -29.01
N ARG A 453 -6.93 -16.74 -28.31
CA ARG A 453 -8.29 -17.20 -27.92
C ARG A 453 -9.36 -16.75 -28.92
N GLU A 454 -9.09 -15.69 -29.67
CA GLU A 454 -10.00 -15.16 -30.69
C GLU A 454 -9.76 -15.84 -32.06
N ALA A 455 -8.60 -16.49 -32.23
CA ALA A 455 -8.27 -17.36 -33.37
C ALA A 455 -8.72 -18.79 -33.13
#